data_432f1f7649091ad17530386103fbefe3
#
_entry.id   432f1f7649091ad17530386103fbefe3
#
_cell.length_a   1.000
_cell.length_b   1.000
_cell.length_c   1.000
_cell.angle_alpha   90.00
_cell.angle_beta   90.00
_cell.angle_gamma   90.00
#
_symmetry.space_group_name_H-M   'P 1'
#
loop_
_entity.id
_entity.type
_entity.pdbx_description
1 polymer ?
#
loop_
_entity_poly.entity_id
_entity_poly.type
_entity_poly.pdbx_seq_one_letter_code
_entity_poly.pdbx_strand_id
1 'polypeptide(L)'
;MVRKRKLKIGIFIDHDIMIRHFIHSKVFTRLSKKHDVDYFFPTIGHKRVTLDPSPYIKDSKIFRLKENKVSKSIWTRRKHIDVMRGGFNKFARDMRRVYRLVTPRKVEIFHSILGLPIIYELFRIWSHYISIKHPNLILRKLLKQNKYDLLINPGIPNGIFINDLLIEAKRAKIKLIFIMNSWDNPLFGKISSGTPDLYLVWGPQTANFAKKYMGLPSENIKEFGAAQFDLYRRKQKISKSKFLEENNLDLNKRIILYAGGSLNTNEYEHLKILEREIEKGNFGKSIILYRPHPWGGGGNNGNKIFREKWKHVQIENNMKKYMEGINKRGYHLTFPDYSDTHVVLSYSDCVISPLSTILIEAAMHGKPVMCFLPLEDIEANHFQTVHSLPHFRDFQNEYDVVLAKNRTELVEKVQLLFKQIEDQSFSKKMKKISEKYVTYFKDSYSKRILELIDNL
;
A
#
# COMPACT_ATOMS: atom_id res chain seq x y z
N MET A 1 34.31 5.12 -23.06
CA MET A 1 33.21 5.19 -22.08
C MET A 1 33.61 6.17 -20.99
N VAL A 2 32.95 7.31 -20.90
CA VAL A 2 33.16 8.26 -19.79
C VAL A 2 32.68 7.58 -18.53
N ARG A 3 33.55 7.39 -17.55
CA ARG A 3 33.19 6.84 -16.23
C ARG A 3 32.22 7.83 -15.57
N LYS A 4 30.90 7.50 -15.53
CA LYS A 4 29.92 8.35 -14.84
C LYS A 4 30.34 8.52 -13.39
N ARG A 5 30.30 9.75 -12.89
CA ARG A 5 30.65 10.11 -11.50
C ARG A 5 29.83 9.28 -10.50
N LYS A 6 30.48 8.82 -9.45
CA LYS A 6 29.79 8.22 -8.31
C LYS A 6 28.98 9.29 -7.58
N LEU A 7 27.65 9.11 -7.51
CA LEU A 7 26.74 10.04 -6.84
C LEU A 7 26.64 9.73 -5.35
N LYS A 8 26.37 10.75 -4.53
CA LYS A 8 26.00 10.62 -3.14
C LYS A 8 24.48 10.74 -2.98
N ILE A 9 23.84 9.70 -2.46
CA ILE A 9 22.38 9.56 -2.45
C ILE A 9 21.90 9.35 -1.02
N GLY A 10 20.89 10.14 -0.59
CA GLY A 10 20.22 9.96 0.70
C GLY A 10 18.85 9.31 0.52
N ILE A 11 18.59 8.18 1.19
CA ILE A 11 17.31 7.46 1.14
C ILE A 11 16.61 7.56 2.50
N PHE A 12 15.38 8.05 2.53
CA PHE A 12 14.61 8.34 3.75
C PHE A 12 13.51 7.31 3.97
N ILE A 13 13.62 6.53 5.03
CA ILE A 13 12.68 5.45 5.40
C ILE A 13 12.08 5.80 6.76
N ASP A 14 10.78 6.04 6.81
CA ASP A 14 10.11 6.50 8.03
C ASP A 14 8.96 5.59 8.51
N HIS A 15 8.85 4.38 7.96
CA HIS A 15 7.81 3.43 8.34
C HIS A 15 8.23 1.98 8.05
N ASP A 16 7.80 1.03 8.89
CA ASP A 16 8.09 -0.41 8.71
C ASP A 16 7.60 -0.96 7.37
N ILE A 17 6.48 -0.44 6.85
CA ILE A 17 6.00 -0.80 5.51
C ILE A 17 7.04 -0.48 4.43
N MET A 18 7.76 0.64 4.56
CA MET A 18 8.81 0.99 3.59
C MET A 18 10.01 0.07 3.70
N ILE A 19 10.36 -0.38 4.92
CA ILE A 19 11.40 -1.41 5.12
C ILE A 19 10.99 -2.66 4.35
N ARG A 20 9.75 -3.13 4.51
CA ARG A 20 9.22 -4.28 3.79
C ARG A 20 9.24 -4.08 2.27
N HIS A 21 8.75 -2.92 1.77
CA HIS A 21 8.59 -2.68 0.33
C HIS A 21 9.91 -2.44 -0.39
N PHE A 22 10.88 -1.78 0.24
CA PHE A 22 12.06 -1.26 -0.45
C PHE A 22 13.38 -1.86 0.06
N ILE A 23 13.47 -2.22 1.34
CA ILE A 23 14.68 -2.82 1.91
C ILE A 23 14.66 -4.34 1.77
N HIS A 24 13.60 -5.01 2.25
CA HIS A 24 13.47 -6.47 2.12
C HIS A 24 13.38 -6.92 0.65
N SER A 25 12.75 -6.14 -0.22
CA SER A 25 12.69 -6.39 -1.67
C SER A 25 14.00 -6.14 -2.40
N LYS A 26 15.02 -5.60 -1.71
CA LYS A 26 16.37 -5.33 -2.24
C LYS A 26 16.37 -4.35 -3.42
N VAL A 27 15.43 -3.41 -3.47
CA VAL A 27 15.25 -2.43 -4.54
C VAL A 27 16.49 -1.59 -4.78
N PHE A 28 17.17 -1.15 -3.72
CA PHE A 28 18.31 -0.26 -3.80
C PHE A 28 19.68 -0.98 -3.85
N THR A 29 19.70 -2.31 -3.93
CA THR A 29 20.96 -3.07 -3.89
C THR A 29 21.92 -2.73 -5.04
N ARG A 30 21.40 -2.59 -6.27
CA ARG A 30 22.23 -2.19 -7.42
C ARG A 30 22.72 -0.75 -7.29
N LEU A 31 21.87 0.12 -6.74
CA LEU A 31 22.19 1.52 -6.48
C LEU A 31 23.34 1.64 -5.46
N SER A 32 23.26 0.95 -4.34
CA SER A 32 24.30 0.95 -3.29
C SER A 32 25.62 0.35 -3.75
N LYS A 33 25.61 -0.56 -4.73
CA LYS A 33 26.85 -1.10 -5.33
C LYS A 33 27.57 -0.10 -6.24
N LYS A 34 26.85 0.82 -6.87
CA LYS A 34 27.41 1.76 -7.85
C LYS A 34 27.65 3.16 -7.31
N HIS A 35 26.80 3.59 -6.40
CA HIS A 35 26.79 4.92 -5.81
C HIS A 35 27.01 4.89 -4.30
N ASP A 36 27.29 6.04 -3.70
CA ASP A 36 27.38 6.24 -2.27
C ASP A 36 25.96 6.45 -1.71
N VAL A 37 25.42 5.47 -1.00
CA VAL A 37 24.06 5.51 -0.48
C VAL A 37 24.08 5.57 1.03
N ASP A 38 23.43 6.59 1.58
CA ASP A 38 23.18 6.73 3.01
C ASP A 38 21.67 6.57 3.28
N TYR A 39 21.32 5.89 4.37
CA TYR A 39 19.93 5.68 4.78
C TYR A 39 19.59 6.53 6.00
N PHE A 40 18.42 7.14 5.97
CA PHE A 40 17.88 7.97 7.03
C PHE A 40 16.62 7.34 7.62
N PHE A 41 16.65 7.10 8.93
CA PHE A 41 15.54 6.55 9.69
C PHE A 41 15.19 7.49 10.85
N PRO A 42 13.95 7.41 11.40
CA PRO A 42 13.63 8.07 12.66
C PRO A 42 14.54 7.59 13.79
N THR A 43 14.57 8.34 14.89
CA THR A 43 15.27 7.93 16.12
C THR A 43 14.80 6.55 16.59
N ILE A 44 15.70 5.79 17.20
CA ILE A 44 15.39 4.49 17.81
C ILE A 44 14.22 4.67 18.80
N GLY A 45 13.32 3.69 18.82
CA GLY A 45 12.09 3.75 19.64
C GLY A 45 10.94 4.58 19.04
N HIS A 46 11.10 5.11 17.82
CA HIS A 46 9.99 5.77 17.15
C HIS A 46 8.93 4.77 16.70
N LYS A 47 7.66 5.01 17.06
CA LYS A 47 6.52 4.10 16.83
C LYS A 47 6.26 3.68 15.38
N ARG A 48 6.80 4.39 14.41
CA ARG A 48 6.61 4.09 12.97
C ARG A 48 7.65 3.15 12.40
N VAL A 49 8.82 3.04 13.06
CA VAL A 49 9.92 2.17 12.64
C VAL A 49 10.35 1.36 13.85
N THR A 50 9.85 0.14 13.91
CA THR A 50 10.11 -0.83 14.98
C THR A 50 11.03 -1.96 14.51
N LEU A 51 11.09 -2.19 13.18
CA LEU A 51 11.99 -3.16 12.57
C LEU A 51 13.42 -2.63 12.53
N ASP A 52 14.38 -3.50 12.82
CA ASP A 52 15.79 -3.18 12.60
C ASP A 52 16.16 -3.39 11.12
N PRO A 53 16.52 -2.33 10.39
CA PRO A 53 16.95 -2.44 9.00
C PRO A 53 18.40 -2.91 8.83
N SER A 54 19.22 -2.87 9.88
CA SER A 54 20.67 -3.09 9.82
C SER A 54 21.08 -4.42 9.16
N PRO A 55 20.39 -5.55 9.40
CA PRO A 55 20.76 -6.82 8.76
C PRO A 55 20.63 -6.80 7.22
N TYR A 56 19.86 -5.88 6.68
CA TYR A 56 19.57 -5.80 5.23
C TYR A 56 20.35 -4.70 4.51
N ILE A 57 20.96 -3.78 5.26
CA ILE A 57 21.73 -2.65 4.73
C ILE A 57 23.21 -2.94 4.97
N LYS A 58 23.90 -3.35 3.90
CA LYS A 58 25.35 -3.58 3.91
C LYS A 58 26.05 -2.41 3.21
N ASP A 59 27.22 -2.05 3.70
CA ASP A 59 28.12 -1.06 3.08
C ASP A 59 27.54 0.36 2.92
N SER A 60 26.49 0.69 3.67
CA SER A 60 25.86 2.01 3.66
C SER A 60 25.76 2.58 5.09
N LYS A 61 25.89 3.90 5.22
CA LYS A 61 25.71 4.56 6.51
C LYS A 61 24.25 4.68 6.88
N ILE A 62 23.95 4.49 8.15
CA ILE A 62 22.60 4.66 8.70
C ILE A 62 22.61 5.88 9.63
N PHE A 63 21.79 6.87 9.28
CA PHE A 63 21.56 8.06 10.09
C PHE A 63 20.21 7.98 10.80
N ARG A 64 20.16 8.44 12.04
CA ARG A 64 18.94 8.55 12.83
C ARG A 64 18.57 10.02 12.97
N LEU A 65 17.37 10.38 12.47
CA LEU A 65 16.86 11.75 12.49
C LEU A 65 15.69 11.89 13.44
N LYS A 66 15.72 12.92 14.24
CA LYS A 66 14.58 13.31 15.08
C LYS A 66 13.49 13.92 14.20
N GLU A 67 12.26 13.53 14.47
CA GLU A 67 11.08 14.13 13.85
C GLU A 67 10.99 15.63 14.18
N ASN A 68 10.77 16.47 13.18
CA ASN A 68 10.37 17.85 13.37
C ASN A 68 8.86 17.93 13.63
N LYS A 69 8.48 17.91 14.89
CA LYS A 69 7.06 17.88 15.31
C LYS A 69 6.27 19.07 14.78
N VAL A 70 6.88 20.26 14.69
CA VAL A 70 6.21 21.46 14.17
C VAL A 70 5.92 21.29 12.69
N SER A 71 6.92 20.95 11.89
CA SER A 71 6.80 20.73 10.46
C SER A 71 5.76 19.65 10.15
N LYS A 72 5.79 18.52 10.85
CA LYS A 72 4.81 17.45 10.67
C LYS A 72 3.40 17.87 11.08
N SER A 73 3.23 18.57 12.18
CA SER A 73 1.91 19.03 12.64
C SER A 73 1.27 19.95 11.59
N ILE A 74 2.03 20.90 11.05
CA ILE A 74 1.59 21.82 10.01
C ILE A 74 1.21 21.04 8.75
N TRP A 75 2.07 20.11 8.31
CA TRP A 75 1.83 19.25 7.15
C TRP A 75 0.54 18.44 7.29
N THR A 76 0.36 17.78 8.41
CA THR A 76 -0.84 16.98 8.69
C THR A 76 -2.11 17.85 8.69
N ARG A 77 -2.06 19.02 9.30
CA ARG A 77 -3.19 19.94 9.34
C ARG A 77 -3.55 20.48 7.95
N ARG A 78 -2.57 20.91 7.17
CA ARG A 78 -2.79 21.35 5.79
C ARG A 78 -3.47 20.28 4.95
N LYS A 79 -3.00 19.05 5.05
CA LYS A 79 -3.58 17.90 4.35
C LYS A 79 -5.04 17.68 4.74
N HIS A 80 -5.38 17.76 6.02
CA HIS A 80 -6.77 17.61 6.47
C HIS A 80 -7.65 18.76 5.97
N ILE A 81 -7.14 19.99 5.97
CA ILE A 81 -7.87 21.14 5.43
C ILE A 81 -8.07 21.01 3.92
N ASP A 82 -7.08 20.53 3.16
CA ASP A 82 -7.21 20.28 1.73
C ASP A 82 -8.31 19.25 1.42
N VAL A 83 -8.44 18.20 2.23
CA VAL A 83 -9.56 17.25 2.17
C VAL A 83 -10.90 17.94 2.40
N MET A 84 -10.97 18.85 3.37
CA MET A 84 -12.22 19.58 3.69
C MET A 84 -12.61 20.63 2.64
N ARG A 85 -11.65 21.24 1.97
CA ARG A 85 -11.91 22.25 0.90
C ARG A 85 -12.58 21.69 -0.34
N GLY A 86 -12.36 20.45 -0.66
CA GLY A 86 -12.80 19.85 -1.91
C GLY A 86 -14.32 19.73 -2.08
N GLY A 87 -15.13 20.57 -1.46
CA GLY A 87 -16.58 20.48 -1.30
C GLY A 87 -17.41 20.34 -2.59
N PHE A 88 -16.94 20.81 -3.74
CA PHE A 88 -17.66 20.74 -5.01
C PHE A 88 -17.24 19.55 -5.89
N ASN A 89 -16.13 18.89 -5.59
CA ASN A 89 -15.66 17.73 -6.32
C ASN A 89 -16.19 16.44 -5.68
N LYS A 90 -16.76 15.53 -6.49
CA LYS A 90 -17.26 14.23 -6.00
C LYS A 90 -16.20 13.45 -5.21
N PHE A 91 -14.96 13.42 -5.69
CA PHE A 91 -13.84 12.79 -5.00
C PHE A 91 -13.59 13.39 -3.61
N ALA A 92 -13.58 14.71 -3.51
CA ALA A 92 -13.36 15.38 -2.24
C ALA A 92 -14.51 15.12 -1.25
N ARG A 93 -15.75 14.92 -1.74
CA ARG A 93 -16.87 14.50 -0.89
C ARG A 93 -16.63 13.10 -0.32
N ASP A 94 -16.14 12.17 -1.11
CA ASP A 94 -15.86 10.80 -0.68
C ASP A 94 -14.70 10.77 0.32
N MET A 95 -13.61 11.48 0.05
CA MET A 95 -12.50 11.63 1.00
C MET A 95 -12.92 12.33 2.29
N ARG A 96 -13.82 13.31 2.23
CA ARG A 96 -14.39 13.95 3.41
C ARG A 96 -15.21 12.99 4.25
N ARG A 97 -15.99 12.08 3.63
CA ARG A 97 -16.73 11.03 4.35
C ARG A 97 -15.77 10.09 5.08
N VAL A 98 -14.72 9.61 4.39
CA VAL A 98 -13.67 8.79 5.04
C VAL A 98 -13.01 9.54 6.20
N TYR A 99 -12.68 10.81 6.01
CA TYR A 99 -12.10 11.64 7.05
C TYR A 99 -13.02 11.77 8.28
N ARG A 100 -14.32 11.93 8.07
CA ARG A 100 -15.33 12.02 9.13
C ARG A 100 -15.44 10.75 9.97
N LEU A 101 -15.20 9.57 9.40
CA LEU A 101 -15.22 8.31 10.14
C LEU A 101 -14.17 8.23 11.26
N VAL A 102 -13.06 8.98 11.11
CA VAL A 102 -11.91 8.90 12.02
C VAL A 102 -11.60 10.21 12.74
N THR A 103 -12.36 11.28 12.48
CA THR A 103 -12.06 12.61 13.00
C THR A 103 -13.19 13.13 13.89
N PRO A 104 -12.89 13.59 15.11
CA PRO A 104 -13.89 14.20 15.98
C PRO A 104 -14.57 15.42 15.32
N ARG A 105 -15.88 15.54 15.49
CA ARG A 105 -16.70 16.58 14.83
C ARG A 105 -16.19 18.01 15.06
N LYS A 106 -15.71 18.32 16.26
CA LYS A 106 -15.12 19.64 16.58
C LYS A 106 -13.91 19.97 15.71
N VAL A 107 -13.05 18.96 15.46
CA VAL A 107 -11.85 19.11 14.62
C VAL A 107 -12.25 19.23 13.14
N GLU A 108 -13.28 18.50 12.71
CA GLU A 108 -13.84 18.63 11.35
C GLU A 108 -14.37 20.04 11.09
N ILE A 109 -15.17 20.58 12.00
CA ILE A 109 -15.70 21.94 11.89
C ILE A 109 -14.55 22.97 11.80
N PHE A 110 -13.56 22.85 12.68
CA PHE A 110 -12.38 23.72 12.68
C PHE A 110 -11.62 23.66 11.34
N HIS A 111 -11.39 22.47 10.81
CA HIS A 111 -10.74 22.31 9.51
C HIS A 111 -11.61 22.81 8.34
N SER A 112 -12.93 22.73 8.46
CA SER A 112 -13.84 23.28 7.45
C SER A 112 -13.77 24.80 7.40
N ILE A 113 -13.72 25.47 8.56
CA ILE A 113 -13.55 26.93 8.66
C ILE A 113 -12.21 27.36 8.05
N LEU A 114 -11.12 26.67 8.41
CA LEU A 114 -9.81 26.92 7.83
C LEU A 114 -9.75 26.61 6.31
N GLY A 115 -10.69 25.85 5.82
CA GLY A 115 -10.86 25.51 4.40
C GLY A 115 -11.60 26.58 3.57
N LEU A 116 -12.20 27.59 4.18
CA LEU A 116 -12.83 28.69 3.46
C LEU A 116 -11.78 29.46 2.60
N PRO A 117 -12.12 29.91 1.38
CA PRO A 117 -11.13 30.38 0.42
C PRO A 117 -10.11 31.39 0.96
N ILE A 118 -10.58 32.49 1.55
CA ILE A 118 -9.70 33.55 2.09
C ILE A 118 -8.90 33.04 3.30
N ILE A 119 -9.57 32.34 4.24
CA ILE A 119 -8.94 31.83 5.46
C ILE A 119 -7.88 30.80 5.09
N TYR A 120 -8.14 29.95 4.10
CA TYR A 120 -7.18 28.98 3.65
C TYR A 120 -5.91 29.60 3.06
N GLU A 121 -6.03 30.66 2.26
CA GLU A 121 -4.85 31.33 1.70
C GLU A 121 -4.00 31.97 2.79
N LEU A 122 -4.63 32.60 3.77
CA LEU A 122 -3.92 33.14 4.95
C LEU A 122 -3.24 32.00 5.74
N PHE A 123 -3.97 30.90 5.97
CA PHE A 123 -3.42 29.75 6.65
C PHE A 123 -2.26 29.11 5.83
N ARG A 124 -2.35 29.08 4.51
CA ARG A 124 -1.30 28.57 3.61
C ARG A 124 -0.04 29.40 3.73
N ILE A 125 -0.15 30.71 3.67
CA ILE A 125 0.97 31.66 3.83
C ILE A 125 1.61 31.48 5.21
N TRP A 126 0.79 31.53 6.26
CA TRP A 126 1.25 31.34 7.64
C TRP A 126 1.96 29.99 7.82
N SER A 127 1.35 28.90 7.35
CA SER A 127 1.92 27.56 7.50
C SER A 127 3.25 27.40 6.76
N HIS A 128 3.40 28.05 5.60
CA HIS A 128 4.66 28.07 4.89
C HIS A 128 5.75 28.85 5.64
N TYR A 129 5.39 30.03 6.15
CA TYR A 129 6.28 30.83 6.98
C TYR A 129 6.77 30.08 8.24
N ILE A 130 5.85 29.45 8.98
CA ILE A 130 6.22 28.65 10.15
C ILE A 130 7.12 27.47 9.78
N SER A 131 6.84 26.78 8.68
CA SER A 131 7.69 25.68 8.19
C SER A 131 9.13 26.14 7.89
N ILE A 132 9.30 27.35 7.37
CA ILE A 132 10.62 27.94 7.11
C ILE A 132 11.31 28.37 8.42
N LYS A 133 10.56 28.93 9.36
CA LYS A 133 11.08 29.37 10.67
C LYS A 133 11.50 28.21 11.58
N HIS A 134 10.88 27.06 11.44
CA HIS A 134 11.17 25.86 12.22
C HIS A 134 11.75 24.74 11.36
N PRO A 135 12.95 24.96 10.78
CA PRO A 135 13.59 23.95 9.93
C PRO A 135 14.05 22.74 10.73
N ASN A 136 14.23 21.64 10.07
CA ASN A 136 14.97 20.52 10.64
C ASN A 136 16.48 20.80 10.58
N LEU A 137 17.00 21.42 11.63
CA LEU A 137 18.41 21.86 11.68
C LEU A 137 19.41 20.70 11.53
N ILE A 138 19.07 19.52 12.05
CA ILE A 138 19.90 18.32 11.93
C ILE A 138 19.98 17.90 10.47
N LEU A 139 18.81 17.78 9.80
CA LEU A 139 18.76 17.46 8.37
C LEU A 139 19.54 18.48 7.55
N ARG A 140 19.29 19.77 7.78
CA ARG A 140 19.99 20.86 7.09
C ARG A 140 21.51 20.76 7.23
N LYS A 141 22.01 20.54 8.44
CA LYS A 141 23.43 20.35 8.70
C LYS A 141 23.99 19.14 7.95
N LEU A 142 23.30 18.00 7.99
CA LEU A 142 23.70 16.78 7.30
C LEU A 142 23.74 16.97 5.78
N LEU A 143 22.73 17.61 5.18
CA LEU A 143 22.71 17.89 3.74
C LEU A 143 23.91 18.79 3.32
N LYS A 144 24.20 19.83 4.11
CA LYS A 144 25.34 20.72 3.87
C LYS A 144 26.69 20.01 4.00
N GLN A 145 26.86 19.19 5.03
CA GLN A 145 28.13 18.52 5.31
C GLN A 145 28.45 17.39 4.33
N ASN A 146 27.43 16.62 3.94
CA ASN A 146 27.64 15.42 3.12
C ASN A 146 27.49 15.67 1.62
N LYS A 147 27.03 16.83 1.19
CA LYS A 147 26.93 17.23 -0.25
C LYS A 147 26.23 16.18 -1.09
N TYR A 148 24.97 15.84 -0.74
CA TYR A 148 24.17 14.90 -1.51
C TYR A 148 23.85 15.44 -2.91
N ASP A 149 23.89 14.57 -3.90
CA ASP A 149 23.50 14.86 -5.28
C ASP A 149 21.98 14.59 -5.47
N LEU A 150 21.43 13.64 -4.71
CA LEU A 150 20.07 13.18 -4.84
C LEU A 150 19.48 12.72 -3.49
N LEU A 151 18.20 13.03 -3.26
CA LEU A 151 17.43 12.50 -2.16
C LEU A 151 16.28 11.65 -2.69
N ILE A 152 16.00 10.52 -2.03
CA ILE A 152 14.92 9.61 -2.37
C ILE A 152 14.05 9.41 -1.13
N ASN A 153 12.74 9.61 -1.28
CA ASN A 153 11.78 9.29 -0.25
C ASN A 153 10.73 8.29 -0.80
N PRO A 154 10.89 6.99 -0.53
CA PRO A 154 9.89 5.99 -0.89
C PRO A 154 8.74 6.01 0.11
N GLY A 155 8.14 7.18 0.30
CA GLY A 155 7.28 7.48 1.42
C GLY A 155 5.80 7.46 1.14
N ILE A 156 5.04 7.29 2.24
CA ILE A 156 3.61 7.57 2.25
C ILE A 156 3.39 9.08 2.46
N PRO A 157 2.27 9.64 1.97
CA PRO A 157 1.96 11.07 2.15
C PRO A 157 1.86 11.54 3.61
N ASN A 158 1.81 10.61 4.56
CA ASN A 158 1.84 10.87 6.00
C ASN A 158 3.24 10.74 6.62
N GLY A 159 4.29 10.67 5.80
CA GLY A 159 5.67 10.56 6.24
C GLY A 159 6.10 11.72 7.13
N ILE A 160 7.00 11.43 8.07
CA ILE A 160 7.47 12.44 9.02
C ILE A 160 8.51 13.38 8.43
N PHE A 161 9.15 12.98 7.34
CA PHE A 161 10.21 13.77 6.69
C PHE A 161 9.74 14.53 5.45
N ILE A 162 8.53 14.28 4.94
CA ILE A 162 8.07 14.81 3.65
C ILE A 162 8.18 16.33 3.57
N ASN A 163 7.65 17.03 4.57
CA ASN A 163 7.65 18.50 4.58
C ASN A 163 9.07 19.07 4.67
N ASP A 164 9.90 18.47 5.53
CA ASP A 164 11.30 18.88 5.69
C ASP A 164 12.09 18.65 4.40
N LEU A 165 11.89 17.50 3.73
CA LEU A 165 12.57 17.19 2.48
C LEU A 165 12.21 18.15 1.35
N LEU A 166 10.91 18.47 1.17
CA LEU A 166 10.46 19.41 0.16
C LEU A 166 11.08 20.81 0.34
N ILE A 167 11.27 21.23 1.60
CA ILE A 167 11.86 22.54 1.92
C ILE A 167 13.39 22.52 1.80
N GLU A 168 14.04 21.55 2.44
CA GLU A 168 15.50 21.53 2.56
C GLU A 168 16.19 21.07 1.26
N ALA A 169 15.61 20.15 0.50
CA ALA A 169 16.14 19.76 -0.82
C ALA A 169 16.13 20.95 -1.78
N LYS A 170 15.02 21.68 -1.85
CA LYS A 170 14.91 22.90 -2.67
C LYS A 170 15.92 23.96 -2.26
N ARG A 171 16.08 24.19 -0.93
CA ARG A 171 17.07 25.13 -0.39
C ARG A 171 18.51 24.76 -0.76
N ALA A 172 18.81 23.47 -0.66
CA ALA A 172 20.15 22.95 -0.97
C ALA A 172 20.40 22.71 -2.47
N LYS A 173 19.38 22.95 -3.31
CA LYS A 173 19.39 22.65 -4.76
C LYS A 173 19.73 21.17 -5.07
N ILE A 174 19.23 20.27 -4.23
CA ILE A 174 19.41 18.82 -4.37
C ILE A 174 18.12 18.28 -5.03
N LYS A 175 18.26 17.44 -6.04
CA LYS A 175 17.13 16.74 -6.65
C LYS A 175 16.42 15.83 -5.65
N LEU A 176 15.11 15.78 -5.70
CA LEU A 176 14.27 15.00 -4.80
C LEU A 176 13.31 14.09 -5.57
N ILE A 177 13.45 12.78 -5.37
CA ILE A 177 12.56 11.77 -5.93
C ILE A 177 11.64 11.22 -4.82
N PHE A 178 10.33 11.24 -5.08
CA PHE A 178 9.38 10.48 -4.29
C PHE A 178 9.02 9.18 -5.01
N ILE A 179 8.87 8.09 -4.23
CA ILE A 179 8.42 6.80 -4.76
C ILE A 179 7.13 6.40 -4.03
N MET A 180 6.12 6.08 -4.77
CA MET A 180 4.84 5.63 -4.25
C MET A 180 4.94 4.24 -3.62
N ASN A 181 4.35 4.02 -2.46
CA ASN A 181 4.35 2.72 -1.79
C ASN A 181 2.99 2.02 -1.74
N SER A 182 1.90 2.72 -2.07
CA SER A 182 0.53 2.18 -2.11
C SER A 182 -0.32 2.91 -3.14
N TRP A 183 -1.25 2.21 -3.76
CA TRP A 183 -2.09 2.74 -4.86
C TRP A 183 -3.05 3.86 -4.45
N ASP A 184 -3.31 4.02 -3.16
CA ASP A 184 -4.10 5.10 -2.59
C ASP A 184 -3.30 6.39 -2.33
N ASN A 185 -1.97 6.34 -2.41
CA ASN A 185 -1.12 7.46 -2.03
C ASN A 185 -1.46 8.78 -2.76
N PRO A 186 -1.72 8.81 -4.08
CA PRO A 186 -2.06 10.06 -4.76
C PRO A 186 -3.40 10.66 -4.34
N LEU A 187 -4.25 9.90 -3.64
CA LEU A 187 -5.57 10.36 -3.22
C LEU A 187 -5.55 11.25 -1.98
N PHE A 188 -4.41 11.32 -1.29
CA PHE A 188 -4.31 12.09 -0.05
C PHE A 188 -4.19 13.62 -0.25
N GLY A 189 -4.43 14.12 -1.46
CA GLY A 189 -4.50 15.54 -1.74
C GLY A 189 -3.17 16.19 -2.11
N LYS A 190 -3.22 17.51 -2.33
CA LYS A 190 -2.08 18.29 -2.81
C LYS A 190 -0.86 18.22 -1.89
N ILE A 191 0.31 18.14 -2.47
CA ILE A 191 1.56 18.34 -1.76
C ILE A 191 1.71 19.85 -1.52
N SER A 192 1.64 20.26 -0.27
CA SER A 192 1.45 21.66 0.08
C SER A 192 2.75 22.46 0.33
N SER A 193 3.89 21.79 0.54
CA SER A 193 5.17 22.46 0.84
C SER A 193 6.11 22.54 -0.36
N GLY A 194 5.68 22.08 -1.50
CA GLY A 194 6.46 22.04 -2.74
C GLY A 194 6.13 20.80 -3.56
N THR A 195 6.84 20.60 -4.66
CA THR A 195 6.77 19.42 -5.51
C THR A 195 8.11 18.72 -5.52
N PRO A 196 8.17 17.36 -5.51
CA PRO A 196 9.41 16.66 -5.81
C PRO A 196 9.79 16.89 -7.28
N ASP A 197 11.06 16.75 -7.63
CA ASP A 197 11.50 16.80 -9.01
C ASP A 197 10.94 15.63 -9.82
N LEU A 198 10.73 14.49 -9.17
CA LEU A 198 10.12 13.32 -9.79
C LEU A 198 9.29 12.52 -8.77
N TYR A 199 8.12 12.06 -9.21
CA TYR A 199 7.27 11.13 -8.45
C TYR A 199 7.08 9.84 -9.25
N LEU A 200 7.63 8.73 -8.74
CA LEU A 200 7.51 7.42 -9.34
C LEU A 200 6.22 6.76 -8.87
N VAL A 201 5.31 6.50 -9.78
CA VAL A 201 3.97 5.94 -9.53
C VAL A 201 3.84 4.53 -10.08
N TRP A 202 2.82 3.79 -9.65
CA TRP A 202 2.67 2.40 -10.04
C TRP A 202 2.27 2.20 -11.50
N GLY A 203 1.35 2.99 -12.00
CA GLY A 203 0.83 2.82 -13.36
C GLY A 203 -0.11 3.95 -13.79
N PRO A 204 -0.82 3.78 -14.92
CA PRO A 204 -1.64 4.81 -15.55
C PRO A 204 -2.67 5.45 -14.60
N GLN A 205 -3.39 4.63 -13.82
CA GLN A 205 -4.38 5.14 -12.86
C GLN A 205 -3.72 6.09 -11.85
N THR A 206 -2.62 5.66 -11.24
CA THR A 206 -1.94 6.43 -10.20
C THR A 206 -1.21 7.65 -10.76
N ALA A 207 -0.76 7.60 -12.02
CA ALA A 207 -0.22 8.78 -12.73
C ALA A 207 -1.32 9.84 -12.92
N ASN A 208 -2.49 9.42 -13.39
CA ASN A 208 -3.65 10.31 -13.53
C ASN A 208 -4.08 10.90 -12.17
N PHE A 209 -4.07 10.11 -11.11
CA PHE A 209 -4.42 10.57 -9.77
C PHE A 209 -3.38 11.55 -9.20
N ALA A 210 -2.09 11.33 -9.43
CA ALA A 210 -1.05 12.26 -9.02
C ALA A 210 -1.23 13.62 -9.69
N LYS A 211 -1.54 13.64 -10.99
CA LYS A 211 -1.87 14.86 -11.70
C LYS A 211 -3.14 15.54 -11.18
N LYS A 212 -4.23 14.77 -11.07
CA LYS A 212 -5.56 15.29 -10.76
C LYS A 212 -5.72 15.70 -9.30
N TYR A 213 -5.25 14.91 -8.36
CA TYR A 213 -5.51 15.10 -6.93
C TYR A 213 -4.34 15.71 -6.19
N MET A 214 -3.10 15.38 -6.55
CA MET A 214 -1.93 16.01 -5.96
C MET A 214 -1.55 17.32 -6.66
N GLY A 215 -2.02 17.53 -7.89
CA GLY A 215 -1.71 18.74 -8.69
C GLY A 215 -0.25 18.77 -9.16
N LEU A 216 0.35 17.60 -9.36
CA LEU A 216 1.71 17.50 -9.88
C LEU A 216 1.74 17.76 -11.39
N PRO A 217 2.74 18.49 -11.91
CA PRO A 217 2.99 18.60 -13.33
C PRO A 217 3.27 17.23 -13.96
N SER A 218 2.83 17.04 -15.20
CA SER A 218 2.98 15.74 -15.88
C SER A 218 4.44 15.32 -16.05
N GLU A 219 5.33 16.27 -16.26
CA GLU A 219 6.78 16.08 -16.39
C GLU A 219 7.44 15.58 -15.10
N ASN A 220 6.82 15.82 -13.94
CA ASN A 220 7.28 15.33 -12.65
C ASN A 220 6.72 13.95 -12.28
N ILE A 221 5.89 13.36 -13.15
CA ILE A 221 5.27 12.06 -12.89
C ILE A 221 5.84 11.01 -13.84
N LYS A 222 6.27 9.88 -13.29
CA LYS A 222 6.75 8.75 -14.10
C LYS A 222 6.15 7.45 -13.65
N GLU A 223 5.50 6.75 -14.57
CA GLU A 223 5.08 5.37 -14.33
C GLU A 223 6.30 4.48 -14.14
N PHE A 224 6.32 3.73 -13.05
CA PHE A 224 7.52 2.98 -12.67
C PHE A 224 7.21 1.60 -12.08
N GLY A 225 5.95 1.19 -12.00
CA GLY A 225 5.52 -0.05 -11.36
C GLY A 225 5.68 -0.01 -9.84
N ALA A 226 5.32 -1.10 -9.20
CA ALA A 226 5.39 -1.26 -7.75
C ALA A 226 6.64 -2.06 -7.35
N ALA A 227 7.48 -1.49 -6.49
CA ALA A 227 8.74 -2.09 -6.07
C ALA A 227 8.56 -3.47 -5.40
N GLN A 228 7.54 -3.58 -4.54
CA GLN A 228 7.24 -4.80 -3.79
C GLN A 228 6.74 -5.95 -4.68
N PHE A 229 6.19 -5.66 -5.85
CA PHE A 229 5.65 -6.66 -6.77
C PHE A 229 6.67 -7.17 -7.80
N ASP A 230 7.88 -6.64 -7.78
CA ASP A 230 8.95 -7.08 -8.69
C ASP A 230 9.30 -8.57 -8.51
N LEU A 231 9.08 -9.09 -7.30
CA LEU A 231 9.32 -10.51 -7.00
C LEU A 231 8.30 -11.46 -7.68
N TYR A 232 7.10 -10.96 -8.07
CA TYR A 232 6.06 -11.78 -8.71
C TYR A 232 6.44 -12.31 -10.12
N ARG A 233 7.55 -11.84 -10.65
CA ARG A 233 8.18 -12.33 -11.88
C ARG A 233 9.05 -13.56 -11.67
N ARG A 234 9.41 -13.85 -10.44
CA ARG A 234 10.29 -14.97 -10.09
C ARG A 234 9.47 -16.23 -9.90
N LYS A 235 10.13 -17.37 -9.94
CA LYS A 235 9.52 -18.62 -9.48
C LYS A 235 9.18 -18.51 -8.00
N GLN A 236 8.11 -19.18 -7.60
CA GLN A 236 7.71 -19.30 -6.20
C GLN A 236 8.84 -19.98 -5.40
N LYS A 237 9.00 -19.57 -4.15
CA LYS A 237 10.05 -20.12 -3.27
C LYS A 237 9.85 -21.57 -2.86
N ILE A 238 8.63 -22.09 -2.99
CA ILE A 238 8.27 -23.48 -2.72
C ILE A 238 7.39 -24.05 -3.85
N SER A 239 7.40 -25.36 -4.00
CA SER A 239 6.55 -26.08 -4.96
C SER A 239 5.07 -26.07 -4.53
N LYS A 240 4.16 -26.38 -5.47
CA LYS A 240 2.73 -26.52 -5.18
C LYS A 240 2.49 -27.64 -4.15
N SER A 241 3.17 -28.79 -4.28
CA SER A 241 3.05 -29.89 -3.33
C SER A 241 3.40 -29.47 -1.90
N LYS A 242 4.53 -28.78 -1.71
CA LYS A 242 4.94 -28.28 -0.42
C LYS A 242 3.97 -27.25 0.15
N PHE A 243 3.44 -26.35 -0.69
CA PHE A 243 2.41 -25.39 -0.27
C PHE A 243 1.13 -26.07 0.22
N LEU A 244 0.68 -27.12 -0.49
CA LEU A 244 -0.51 -27.90 -0.10
C LEU A 244 -0.27 -28.60 1.24
N GLU A 245 0.88 -29.24 1.41
CA GLU A 245 1.28 -29.90 2.65
C GLU A 245 1.32 -28.92 3.83
N GLU A 246 2.03 -27.79 3.68
CA GLU A 246 2.18 -26.79 4.74
C GLU A 246 0.84 -26.17 5.20
N ASN A 247 -0.17 -26.16 4.33
CA ASN A 247 -1.49 -25.59 4.63
C ASN A 247 -2.59 -26.66 4.82
N ASN A 248 -2.23 -27.96 4.87
CA ASN A 248 -3.18 -29.09 4.96
C ASN A 248 -4.28 -29.03 3.89
N LEU A 249 -3.88 -28.78 2.63
CA LEU A 249 -4.77 -28.67 1.49
C LEU A 249 -4.72 -29.93 0.62
N ASP A 250 -5.88 -30.37 0.15
CA ASP A 250 -6.00 -31.49 -0.77
C ASP A 250 -5.80 -31.03 -2.23
N LEU A 251 -4.95 -31.75 -2.97
CA LEU A 251 -4.65 -31.47 -4.38
C LEU A 251 -5.91 -31.50 -5.28
N ASN A 252 -6.89 -32.34 -4.93
CA ASN A 252 -8.12 -32.53 -5.71
C ASN A 252 -9.21 -31.52 -5.39
N LYS A 253 -8.95 -30.56 -4.49
CA LYS A 253 -9.88 -29.49 -4.13
C LYS A 253 -9.50 -28.18 -4.79
N ARG A 254 -10.52 -27.44 -5.23
CA ARG A 254 -10.37 -26.05 -5.67
C ARG A 254 -10.08 -25.16 -4.47
N ILE A 255 -9.05 -24.33 -4.54
CA ILE A 255 -8.63 -23.44 -3.45
C ILE A 255 -9.21 -22.05 -3.67
N ILE A 256 -10.20 -21.69 -2.86
CA ILE A 256 -10.76 -20.34 -2.79
C ILE A 256 -9.96 -19.56 -1.76
N LEU A 257 -9.16 -18.60 -2.17
CA LEU A 257 -8.47 -17.70 -1.24
C LEU A 257 -9.46 -16.63 -0.75
N TYR A 258 -9.80 -16.67 0.54
CA TYR A 258 -10.45 -15.55 1.18
C TYR A 258 -9.38 -14.69 1.87
N ALA A 259 -9.08 -13.53 1.29
CA ALA A 259 -8.12 -12.58 1.84
C ALA A 259 -8.85 -11.48 2.62
N GLY A 260 -8.56 -11.39 3.91
CA GLY A 260 -9.24 -10.49 4.84
C GLY A 260 -8.99 -9.01 4.59
N GLY A 261 -9.86 -8.16 5.11
CA GLY A 261 -9.74 -6.72 5.11
C GLY A 261 -8.99 -6.17 6.31
N SER A 262 -8.58 -4.91 6.25
CA SER A 262 -7.80 -4.27 7.32
C SER A 262 -8.64 -3.90 8.54
N LEU A 263 -9.90 -3.54 8.37
CA LEU A 263 -10.79 -3.04 9.43
C LEU A 263 -12.26 -3.26 9.07
N ASN A 264 -13.10 -3.32 10.11
CA ASN A 264 -14.56 -3.25 10.02
C ASN A 264 -15.21 -4.34 9.14
N THR A 265 -14.63 -5.54 9.11
CA THR A 265 -15.17 -6.71 8.43
C THR A 265 -15.64 -7.75 9.43
N ASN A 266 -16.70 -8.49 9.11
CA ASN A 266 -17.17 -9.64 9.89
C ASN A 266 -16.78 -10.94 9.18
N GLU A 267 -15.48 -11.16 9.03
CA GLU A 267 -14.91 -12.26 8.25
C GLU A 267 -15.35 -13.63 8.78
N TYR A 268 -15.61 -13.75 10.07
CA TYR A 268 -16.13 -14.97 10.66
C TYR A 268 -17.46 -15.42 10.01
N GLU A 269 -18.41 -14.53 9.89
CA GLU A 269 -19.70 -14.83 9.25
C GLU A 269 -19.56 -15.12 7.75
N HIS A 270 -18.67 -14.41 7.07
CA HIS A 270 -18.41 -14.68 5.66
C HIS A 270 -17.85 -16.09 5.45
N LEU A 271 -16.89 -16.50 6.28
CA LEU A 271 -16.31 -17.84 6.23
C LEU A 271 -17.35 -18.91 6.56
N LYS A 272 -18.21 -18.69 7.58
CA LYS A 272 -19.30 -19.62 7.94
C LYS A 272 -20.29 -19.82 6.80
N ILE A 273 -20.65 -18.75 6.09
CA ILE A 273 -21.56 -18.84 4.94
C ILE A 273 -20.90 -19.65 3.82
N LEU A 274 -19.67 -19.33 3.45
CA LEU A 274 -18.95 -20.05 2.38
C LEU A 274 -18.72 -21.53 2.74
N GLU A 275 -18.35 -21.82 3.99
CA GLU A 275 -18.20 -23.21 4.46
C GLU A 275 -19.48 -24.01 4.34
N ARG A 276 -20.60 -23.44 4.77
CA ARG A 276 -21.93 -24.06 4.68
C ARG A 276 -22.32 -24.40 3.23
N GLU A 277 -21.97 -23.54 2.27
CA GLU A 277 -22.25 -23.81 0.87
C GLU A 277 -21.35 -24.92 0.28
N ILE A 278 -20.15 -25.07 0.78
CA ILE A 278 -19.30 -26.25 0.47
C ILE A 278 -19.93 -27.52 1.06
N GLU A 279 -20.38 -27.50 2.32
CA GLU A 279 -21.05 -28.63 2.97
C GLU A 279 -22.34 -29.08 2.26
N LYS A 280 -23.11 -28.12 1.71
CA LYS A 280 -24.30 -28.40 0.87
C LYS A 280 -23.94 -28.94 -0.53
N GLY A 281 -22.66 -28.96 -0.88
CA GLY A 281 -22.21 -29.36 -2.23
C GLY A 281 -22.32 -28.29 -3.31
N ASN A 282 -22.82 -27.08 -2.99
CA ASN A 282 -23.03 -26.01 -3.96
C ASN A 282 -21.72 -25.50 -4.60
N PHE A 283 -20.58 -25.64 -3.93
CA PHE A 283 -19.27 -25.26 -4.43
C PHE A 283 -18.40 -26.47 -4.83
N GLY A 284 -19.00 -27.66 -4.90
CA GLY A 284 -18.30 -28.87 -5.28
C GLY A 284 -17.11 -29.20 -4.37
N LYS A 285 -16.09 -29.83 -4.91
CA LYS A 285 -14.86 -30.17 -4.17
C LYS A 285 -14.00 -28.90 -3.99
N SER A 286 -14.38 -28.03 -3.07
CA SER A 286 -13.65 -26.81 -2.77
C SER A 286 -13.16 -26.75 -1.31
N ILE A 287 -12.18 -25.91 -1.07
CA ILE A 287 -11.68 -25.56 0.26
C ILE A 287 -11.38 -24.06 0.30
N ILE A 288 -11.63 -23.44 1.44
CA ILE A 288 -11.31 -22.02 1.66
C ILE A 288 -9.94 -21.95 2.32
N LEU A 289 -9.01 -21.24 1.69
CA LEU A 289 -7.78 -20.82 2.34
C LEU A 289 -7.98 -19.41 2.86
N TYR A 290 -8.08 -19.26 4.17
CA TYR A 290 -8.25 -17.96 4.79
C TYR A 290 -6.91 -17.30 5.10
N ARG A 291 -6.71 -16.11 4.57
CA ARG A 291 -5.53 -15.28 4.83
C ARG A 291 -5.96 -13.98 5.53
N PRO A 292 -5.79 -13.87 6.86
CA PRO A 292 -6.15 -12.64 7.57
C PRO A 292 -5.29 -11.47 7.13
N HIS A 293 -5.84 -10.27 7.19
CA HIS A 293 -5.07 -9.06 6.93
C HIS A 293 -4.05 -8.82 8.06
N PRO A 294 -2.79 -8.44 7.76
CA PRO A 294 -1.75 -8.26 8.78
C PRO A 294 -2.11 -7.29 9.92
N TRP A 295 -2.98 -6.33 9.65
CA TRP A 295 -3.43 -5.34 10.65
C TRP A 295 -4.82 -5.59 11.19
N GLY A 296 -5.66 -6.33 10.46
CA GLY A 296 -7.06 -6.53 10.79
C GLY A 296 -7.31 -7.75 11.68
N GLY A 297 -6.41 -8.73 11.65
CA GLY A 297 -6.48 -9.93 12.49
C GLY A 297 -7.79 -10.74 12.38
N GLY A 298 -8.49 -10.67 11.24
CA GLY A 298 -9.79 -11.32 11.05
C GLY A 298 -11.00 -10.42 11.30
N GLY A 299 -10.78 -9.10 11.32
CA GLY A 299 -11.84 -8.12 11.51
C GLY A 299 -12.45 -8.13 12.91
N ASN A 300 -13.74 -7.80 13.01
CA ASN A 300 -14.43 -7.62 14.29
C ASN A 300 -14.55 -8.92 15.13
N ASN A 301 -14.47 -10.07 14.50
CA ASN A 301 -14.61 -11.39 15.13
C ASN A 301 -13.37 -12.29 14.93
N GLY A 302 -12.20 -11.70 14.71
CA GLY A 302 -10.98 -12.44 14.38
C GLY A 302 -10.63 -13.54 15.37
N ASN A 303 -10.78 -13.31 16.68
CA ASN A 303 -10.52 -14.31 17.70
C ASN A 303 -11.40 -15.56 17.57
N LYS A 304 -12.64 -15.44 17.05
CA LYS A 304 -13.52 -16.58 16.80
C LYS A 304 -12.98 -17.45 15.67
N ILE A 305 -12.46 -16.83 14.60
CA ILE A 305 -11.94 -17.54 13.43
C ILE A 305 -10.82 -18.52 13.84
N PHE A 306 -9.91 -18.08 14.72
CA PHE A 306 -8.77 -18.89 15.15
C PHE A 306 -9.14 -19.98 16.16
N ARG A 307 -10.31 -19.90 16.80
CA ARG A 307 -10.81 -20.90 17.77
C ARG A 307 -11.81 -21.88 17.19
N GLU A 308 -12.37 -21.56 16.02
CA GLU A 308 -13.38 -22.38 15.34
C GLU A 308 -12.79 -23.70 14.83
N LYS A 309 -13.59 -24.76 14.89
CA LYS A 309 -13.27 -26.06 14.29
C LYS A 309 -13.85 -26.13 12.90
N TRP A 310 -13.10 -25.58 11.96
CA TRP A 310 -13.47 -25.56 10.55
C TRP A 310 -13.32 -26.92 9.88
N LYS A 311 -14.26 -27.30 9.03
CA LYS A 311 -14.19 -28.51 8.18
C LYS A 311 -13.61 -28.21 6.81
N HIS A 312 -13.94 -27.05 6.25
CA HIS A 312 -13.58 -26.64 4.89
C HIS A 312 -12.85 -25.28 4.82
N VAL A 313 -12.43 -24.75 5.97
CA VAL A 313 -11.60 -23.54 6.03
C VAL A 313 -10.25 -23.89 6.64
N GLN A 314 -9.19 -23.57 5.94
CA GLN A 314 -7.82 -23.64 6.46
C GLN A 314 -7.26 -22.23 6.62
N ILE A 315 -6.67 -21.93 7.76
CA ILE A 315 -5.98 -20.65 7.97
C ILE A 315 -4.57 -20.77 7.39
N GLU A 316 -4.22 -19.85 6.52
CA GLU A 316 -2.90 -19.84 5.87
C GLU A 316 -1.78 -19.85 6.93
N ASN A 317 -0.90 -20.84 6.84
CA ASN A 317 0.02 -21.21 7.90
C ASN A 317 1.01 -20.10 8.30
N ASN A 318 1.56 -19.37 7.32
CA ASN A 318 2.51 -18.29 7.62
C ASN A 318 1.80 -17.11 8.28
N MET A 319 0.55 -16.80 7.88
CA MET A 319 -0.24 -15.78 8.55
C MET A 319 -0.70 -16.21 9.93
N LYS A 320 -1.04 -17.47 10.14
CA LYS A 320 -1.34 -18.02 11.47
C LYS A 320 -0.16 -17.82 12.42
N LYS A 321 1.03 -18.25 12.01
CA LYS A 321 2.27 -18.05 12.79
C LYS A 321 2.57 -16.57 13.06
N TYR A 322 2.34 -15.72 12.06
CA TYR A 322 2.51 -14.27 12.20
C TYR A 322 1.55 -13.68 13.25
N MET A 323 0.26 -14.03 13.18
CA MET A 323 -0.76 -13.56 14.14
C MET A 323 -0.50 -14.05 15.56
N GLU A 324 -0.09 -15.31 15.74
CA GLU A 324 0.34 -15.84 17.03
C GLU A 324 1.57 -15.12 17.58
N GLY A 325 2.51 -14.76 16.70
CA GLY A 325 3.70 -13.98 17.07
C GLY A 325 3.37 -12.55 17.53
N ILE A 326 2.42 -11.88 16.89
CA ILE A 326 1.93 -10.55 17.31
C ILE A 326 1.34 -10.60 18.70
N ASN A 327 0.50 -11.59 18.97
CA ASN A 327 -0.17 -11.75 20.29
C ASN A 327 0.83 -11.96 21.43
N LYS A 328 2.00 -12.56 21.15
CA LYS A 328 3.06 -12.81 22.14
C LYS A 328 4.02 -11.65 22.36
N ARG A 329 4.27 -10.82 21.35
CA ARG A 329 5.38 -9.85 21.32
C ARG A 329 4.96 -8.41 21.08
N GLY A 330 3.66 -8.13 20.87
CA GLY A 330 3.15 -6.82 20.47
C GLY A 330 3.23 -6.55 18.97
N TYR A 331 2.55 -5.51 18.55
CA TYR A 331 2.51 -5.07 17.14
C TYR A 331 3.92 -4.74 16.62
N HIS A 332 4.23 -5.11 15.38
CA HIS A 332 5.33 -4.64 14.52
C HIS A 332 6.66 -5.39 14.50
N LEU A 333 6.76 -6.59 15.03
CA LEU A 333 8.08 -7.27 15.05
C LEU A 333 8.50 -7.90 13.73
N THR A 334 7.56 -8.27 12.86
CA THR A 334 7.84 -8.75 11.51
C THR A 334 6.58 -8.60 10.66
N PHE A 335 6.71 -8.16 9.41
CA PHE A 335 5.63 -8.27 8.44
C PHE A 335 5.77 -9.57 7.65
N PRO A 336 4.63 -10.18 7.21
CA PRO A 336 4.69 -11.31 6.30
C PRO A 336 5.45 -10.94 5.03
N ASP A 337 6.30 -11.85 4.55
CA ASP A 337 7.07 -11.62 3.33
C ASP A 337 6.13 -11.61 2.10
N TYR A 338 6.43 -10.76 1.13
CA TYR A 338 5.74 -10.77 -0.16
C TYR A 338 5.94 -12.08 -0.93
N SER A 339 7.03 -12.82 -0.66
CA SER A 339 7.22 -14.14 -1.24
C SER A 339 6.17 -15.16 -0.77
N ASP A 340 5.64 -15.01 0.46
CA ASP A 340 4.51 -15.83 0.93
C ASP A 340 3.23 -15.47 0.20
N THR A 341 2.97 -14.17 0.01
CA THR A 341 1.82 -13.71 -0.78
C THR A 341 1.91 -14.21 -2.22
N HIS A 342 3.11 -14.19 -2.83
CA HIS A 342 3.34 -14.72 -4.16
C HIS A 342 3.00 -16.22 -4.27
N VAL A 343 3.42 -17.02 -3.30
CA VAL A 343 3.11 -18.46 -3.24
C VAL A 343 1.61 -18.70 -3.14
N VAL A 344 0.95 -18.02 -2.19
CA VAL A 344 -0.50 -18.16 -1.95
C VAL A 344 -1.30 -17.79 -3.20
N LEU A 345 -1.02 -16.62 -3.80
CA LEU A 345 -1.72 -16.19 -5.02
C LEU A 345 -1.42 -17.09 -6.22
N SER A 346 -0.21 -17.63 -6.33
CA SER A 346 0.14 -18.51 -7.43
C SER A 346 -0.65 -19.82 -7.41
N TYR A 347 -0.88 -20.37 -6.23
CA TYR A 347 -1.47 -21.72 -6.08
C TYR A 347 -2.95 -21.72 -5.71
N SER A 348 -3.53 -20.58 -5.36
CA SER A 348 -4.99 -20.44 -5.26
C SER A 348 -5.64 -20.40 -6.63
N ASP A 349 -6.90 -20.84 -6.74
CA ASP A 349 -7.64 -20.87 -8.01
C ASP A 349 -8.40 -19.56 -8.24
N CYS A 350 -8.96 -18.95 -7.21
CA CYS A 350 -9.59 -17.63 -7.24
C CYS A 350 -9.43 -16.90 -5.92
N VAL A 351 -9.75 -15.61 -5.90
CA VAL A 351 -9.59 -14.73 -4.73
C VAL A 351 -10.87 -13.98 -4.43
N ILE A 352 -11.31 -14.04 -3.18
CA ILE A 352 -12.39 -13.22 -2.62
C ILE A 352 -11.74 -12.29 -1.58
N SER A 353 -11.98 -11.01 -1.68
CA SER A 353 -11.47 -10.07 -0.69
C SER A 353 -12.38 -8.85 -0.57
N PRO A 354 -12.57 -8.30 0.64
CA PRO A 354 -12.98 -6.92 0.79
C PRO A 354 -11.99 -5.99 0.07
N LEU A 355 -12.36 -4.72 -0.09
CA LEU A 355 -11.54 -3.74 -0.80
C LEU A 355 -10.11 -3.66 -0.23
N SER A 356 -9.17 -4.28 -0.93
CA SER A 356 -7.77 -4.43 -0.51
C SER A 356 -6.84 -4.49 -1.72
N THR A 357 -5.58 -4.14 -1.52
CA THR A 357 -4.54 -4.20 -2.57
C THR A 357 -4.33 -5.62 -3.13
N ILE A 358 -4.62 -6.64 -2.34
CA ILE A 358 -4.46 -8.05 -2.77
C ILE A 358 -5.31 -8.40 -4.00
N LEU A 359 -6.39 -7.66 -4.27
CA LEU A 359 -7.20 -7.82 -5.48
C LEU A 359 -6.40 -7.50 -6.75
N ILE A 360 -5.60 -6.42 -6.72
CA ILE A 360 -4.68 -6.10 -7.82
C ILE A 360 -3.57 -7.16 -7.92
N GLU A 361 -3.04 -7.58 -6.78
CA GLU A 361 -2.00 -8.63 -6.73
C GLU A 361 -2.52 -9.96 -7.32
N ALA A 362 -3.78 -10.32 -7.03
CA ALA A 362 -4.44 -11.48 -7.62
C ALA A 362 -4.62 -11.33 -9.13
N ALA A 363 -5.04 -10.15 -9.61
CA ALA A 363 -5.15 -9.86 -11.03
C ALA A 363 -3.78 -9.96 -11.74
N MET A 364 -2.70 -9.50 -11.11
CA MET A 364 -1.32 -9.66 -11.62
C MET A 364 -0.92 -11.14 -11.76
N HIS A 365 -1.46 -12.02 -10.89
CA HIS A 365 -1.30 -13.47 -10.99
C HIS A 365 -2.26 -14.13 -11.99
N GLY A 366 -3.13 -13.34 -12.62
CA GLY A 366 -4.13 -13.82 -13.57
C GLY A 366 -5.26 -14.61 -12.92
N LYS A 367 -5.55 -14.36 -11.65
CA LYS A 367 -6.60 -15.07 -10.93
C LYS A 367 -7.95 -14.36 -11.08
N PRO A 368 -9.05 -15.13 -11.20
CA PRO A 368 -10.40 -14.59 -10.99
C PRO A 368 -10.49 -13.92 -9.62
N VAL A 369 -11.10 -12.74 -9.57
CA VAL A 369 -11.23 -11.98 -8.33
C VAL A 369 -12.67 -11.54 -8.09
N MET A 370 -13.09 -11.62 -6.83
CA MET A 370 -14.32 -11.04 -6.34
C MET A 370 -14.00 -9.90 -5.36
N CYS A 371 -14.42 -8.68 -5.72
CA CYS A 371 -14.52 -7.58 -4.77
C CYS A 371 -15.77 -7.79 -3.91
N PHE A 372 -15.57 -8.13 -2.67
CA PHE A 372 -16.68 -8.27 -1.74
C PHE A 372 -16.88 -6.98 -0.95
N LEU A 373 -18.03 -6.35 -1.12
CA LEU A 373 -18.44 -5.13 -0.42
C LEU A 373 -19.59 -5.46 0.51
N PRO A 374 -19.34 -5.83 1.78
CA PRO A 374 -20.43 -6.13 2.71
C PRO A 374 -21.18 -4.84 3.09
N LEU A 375 -22.23 -4.52 2.33
CA LEU A 375 -23.10 -3.35 2.57
C LEU A 375 -24.24 -3.68 3.53
N GLU A 376 -23.97 -4.52 4.53
CA GLU A 376 -24.93 -5.03 5.50
C GLU A 376 -24.43 -4.81 6.93
N ASP A 377 -25.35 -4.72 7.88
CA ASP A 377 -25.11 -4.63 9.31
C ASP A 377 -24.06 -3.55 9.68
N ILE A 378 -23.17 -3.90 10.60
CA ILE A 378 -22.11 -3.02 11.11
C ILE A 378 -21.06 -2.65 10.05
N GLU A 379 -20.97 -3.41 8.99
CA GLU A 379 -19.98 -3.22 7.91
C GLU A 379 -20.45 -2.13 6.92
N ALA A 380 -21.75 -1.96 6.76
CA ALA A 380 -22.36 -1.07 5.77
C ALA A 380 -21.80 0.36 5.83
N ASN A 381 -21.70 0.93 7.02
CA ASN A 381 -21.24 2.31 7.19
C ASN A 381 -19.83 2.54 6.64
N HIS A 382 -18.92 1.60 6.89
CA HIS A 382 -17.55 1.66 6.38
C HIS A 382 -17.51 1.47 4.86
N PHE A 383 -18.11 0.40 4.36
CA PHE A 383 -18.01 0.05 2.95
C PHE A 383 -18.82 0.97 2.03
N GLN A 384 -19.95 1.52 2.46
CA GLN A 384 -20.67 2.59 1.75
C GLN A 384 -19.81 3.82 1.51
N THR A 385 -18.83 4.06 2.38
CA THR A 385 -17.92 5.18 2.26
C THR A 385 -16.71 4.88 1.40
N VAL A 386 -16.04 3.73 1.62
CA VAL A 386 -14.75 3.45 0.97
C VAL A 386 -14.88 2.94 -0.46
N HIS A 387 -16.00 2.29 -0.82
CA HIS A 387 -16.19 1.76 -2.18
C HIS A 387 -16.23 2.85 -3.25
N SER A 388 -16.62 4.06 -2.87
CA SER A 388 -16.70 5.21 -3.78
C SER A 388 -15.33 5.85 -4.05
N LEU A 389 -14.29 5.49 -3.28
CA LEU A 389 -12.94 6.00 -3.51
C LEU A 389 -12.45 5.59 -4.91
N PRO A 390 -11.85 6.53 -5.67
CA PRO A 390 -11.56 6.31 -7.08
C PRO A 390 -10.76 5.05 -7.40
N HIS A 391 -9.76 4.73 -6.59
CA HIS A 391 -8.91 3.56 -6.81
C HIS A 391 -9.70 2.24 -6.70
N PHE A 392 -10.58 2.12 -5.70
CA PHE A 392 -11.45 0.94 -5.57
C PHE A 392 -12.54 0.93 -6.61
N ARG A 393 -13.21 2.08 -6.82
CA ARG A 393 -14.30 2.20 -7.79
C ARG A 393 -13.87 1.82 -9.19
N ASP A 394 -12.69 2.26 -9.63
CA ASP A 394 -12.21 1.95 -10.96
C ASP A 394 -11.95 0.44 -11.11
N PHE A 395 -11.35 -0.20 -10.10
CA PHE A 395 -11.06 -1.64 -10.12
C PHE A 395 -12.33 -2.50 -10.03
N GLN A 396 -13.24 -2.20 -9.11
CA GLN A 396 -14.48 -2.97 -8.93
C GLN A 396 -15.45 -2.86 -10.12
N ASN A 397 -15.28 -1.85 -10.98
CA ASN A 397 -16.08 -1.65 -12.19
C ASN A 397 -15.42 -2.26 -13.46
N GLU A 398 -14.29 -2.93 -13.34
CA GLU A 398 -13.73 -3.68 -14.46
C GLU A 398 -14.66 -4.85 -14.84
N TYR A 399 -14.88 -5.06 -16.13
CA TYR A 399 -15.88 -6.02 -16.64
C TYR A 399 -15.69 -7.44 -16.11
N ASP A 400 -14.45 -7.90 -16.03
CA ASP A 400 -14.11 -9.26 -15.59
C ASP A 400 -13.93 -9.39 -14.07
N VAL A 401 -14.09 -8.31 -13.30
CA VAL A 401 -14.05 -8.33 -11.84
C VAL A 401 -15.45 -8.59 -11.29
N VAL A 402 -15.58 -9.64 -10.50
CA VAL A 402 -16.85 -9.95 -9.85
C VAL A 402 -17.05 -9.01 -8.66
N LEU A 403 -18.25 -8.38 -8.59
CA LEU A 403 -18.63 -7.51 -7.48
C LEU A 403 -19.81 -8.12 -6.73
N ALA A 404 -19.64 -8.41 -5.43
CA ALA A 404 -20.70 -8.82 -4.51
C ALA A 404 -20.90 -7.77 -3.42
N LYS A 405 -22.16 -7.39 -3.13
CA LYS A 405 -22.50 -6.28 -2.22
C LYS A 405 -23.15 -6.73 -0.90
N ASN A 406 -23.48 -7.99 -0.80
CA ASN A 406 -24.09 -8.58 0.37
C ASN A 406 -23.76 -10.08 0.44
N ARG A 407 -24.17 -10.74 1.51
CA ARG A 407 -23.87 -12.17 1.75
C ARG A 407 -24.57 -13.11 0.76
N THR A 408 -25.77 -12.76 0.30
CA THR A 408 -26.47 -13.53 -0.73
C THR A 408 -25.69 -13.47 -2.04
N GLU A 409 -25.33 -12.27 -2.50
CA GLU A 409 -24.52 -12.09 -3.70
C GLU A 409 -23.14 -12.74 -3.59
N LEU A 410 -22.55 -12.77 -2.38
CA LEU A 410 -21.29 -13.47 -2.14
C LEU A 410 -21.42 -14.95 -2.55
N VAL A 411 -22.48 -15.61 -2.11
CA VAL A 411 -22.73 -17.03 -2.43
C VAL A 411 -23.02 -17.20 -3.92
N GLU A 412 -23.98 -16.47 -4.45
CA GLU A 412 -24.44 -16.60 -5.85
C GLU A 412 -23.31 -16.38 -6.85
N LYS A 413 -22.45 -15.41 -6.57
CA LYS A 413 -21.39 -15.00 -7.51
C LYS A 413 -20.10 -15.83 -7.43
N VAL A 414 -19.94 -16.73 -6.46
CA VAL A 414 -18.82 -17.70 -6.46
C VAL A 414 -18.85 -18.56 -7.72
N GLN A 415 -20.03 -18.91 -8.24
CA GLN A 415 -20.16 -19.68 -9.48
C GLN A 415 -19.58 -18.94 -10.71
N LEU A 416 -19.62 -17.60 -10.70
CA LEU A 416 -18.98 -16.80 -11.75
C LEU A 416 -17.46 -16.96 -11.71
N LEU A 417 -16.86 -16.96 -10.50
CA LEU A 417 -15.42 -17.21 -10.36
C LEU A 417 -15.05 -18.59 -10.90
N PHE A 418 -15.88 -19.61 -10.68
CA PHE A 418 -15.63 -20.95 -11.16
C PHE A 418 -15.67 -21.03 -12.69
N LYS A 419 -16.65 -20.37 -13.32
CA LYS A 419 -16.68 -20.25 -14.80
C LYS A 419 -15.44 -19.53 -15.33
N GLN A 420 -14.96 -18.50 -14.62
CA GLN A 420 -13.75 -17.78 -15.01
C GLN A 420 -12.47 -18.64 -14.86
N ILE A 421 -12.42 -19.56 -13.88
CA ILE A 421 -11.29 -20.51 -13.73
C ILE A 421 -11.23 -21.46 -14.94
N GLU A 422 -12.38 -21.86 -15.47
CA GLU A 422 -12.49 -22.80 -16.60
C GLU A 422 -12.13 -22.12 -17.94
N ASP A 423 -12.23 -20.79 -18.05
CA ASP A 423 -11.78 -20.03 -19.24
C ASP A 423 -10.26 -19.91 -19.28
N GLN A 424 -9.60 -20.71 -20.14
CA GLN A 424 -8.15 -20.68 -20.31
C GLN A 424 -7.60 -19.29 -20.68
N SER A 425 -8.41 -18.45 -21.34
CA SER A 425 -8.00 -17.09 -21.73
C SER A 425 -8.08 -16.09 -20.56
N PHE A 426 -8.78 -16.43 -19.49
CA PHE A 426 -9.14 -15.50 -18.41
C PHE A 426 -7.90 -14.96 -17.66
N SER A 427 -6.91 -15.82 -17.42
CA SER A 427 -5.66 -15.40 -16.78
C SER A 427 -4.96 -14.26 -17.54
N LYS A 428 -4.98 -14.30 -18.88
CA LYS A 428 -4.41 -13.23 -19.72
C LYS A 428 -5.23 -11.93 -19.61
N LYS A 429 -6.56 -12.05 -19.57
CA LYS A 429 -7.47 -10.89 -19.39
C LYS A 429 -7.21 -10.17 -18.06
N MET A 430 -7.13 -10.93 -16.95
CA MET A 430 -6.86 -10.36 -15.64
C MET A 430 -5.49 -9.68 -15.53
N LYS A 431 -4.45 -10.28 -16.10
CA LYS A 431 -3.13 -9.65 -16.18
C LYS A 431 -3.18 -8.34 -16.93
N LYS A 432 -3.89 -8.28 -18.06
CA LYS A 432 -4.07 -7.04 -18.83
C LYS A 432 -4.84 -5.97 -18.04
N ILE A 433 -5.86 -6.36 -17.28
CA ILE A 433 -6.56 -5.45 -16.36
C ILE A 433 -5.59 -4.88 -15.33
N SER A 434 -4.74 -5.72 -14.72
CA SER A 434 -3.79 -5.27 -13.70
C SER A 434 -2.80 -4.22 -14.20
N GLU A 435 -2.48 -4.19 -15.51
CA GLU A 435 -1.57 -3.21 -16.12
C GLU A 435 -2.10 -1.76 -16.07
N LYS A 436 -3.42 -1.58 -15.91
CA LYS A 436 -4.03 -0.25 -15.69
C LYS A 436 -3.63 0.34 -14.33
N TYR A 437 -3.30 -0.52 -13.37
CA TYR A 437 -3.00 -0.17 -11.98
C TYR A 437 -1.51 -0.24 -11.68
N VAL A 438 -0.83 -1.22 -12.24
CA VAL A 438 0.62 -1.45 -12.05
C VAL A 438 1.25 -1.74 -13.41
N THR A 439 2.01 -0.79 -13.93
CA THR A 439 2.70 -0.96 -15.20
C THR A 439 3.72 -2.10 -15.12
N TYR A 440 3.61 -3.02 -16.06
CA TYR A 440 4.56 -4.12 -16.19
C TYR A 440 5.83 -3.66 -16.93
N PHE A 441 6.99 -4.01 -16.40
CA PHE A 441 8.28 -3.76 -17.03
C PHE A 441 9.08 -5.06 -17.17
N LYS A 442 9.82 -5.23 -18.24
CA LYS A 442 10.68 -6.42 -18.45
C LYS A 442 11.84 -6.44 -17.45
N ASP A 443 12.44 -5.31 -17.18
CA ASP A 443 13.57 -5.19 -16.26
C ASP A 443 13.14 -5.07 -14.79
N SER A 444 13.99 -5.54 -13.88
CA SER A 444 13.74 -5.45 -12.45
C SER A 444 13.69 -4.00 -11.97
N TYR A 445 12.93 -3.75 -10.91
CA TYR A 445 12.84 -2.42 -10.29
C TYR A 445 14.24 -1.89 -9.90
N SER A 446 15.10 -2.76 -9.34
CA SER A 446 16.47 -2.40 -8.96
C SER A 446 17.35 -2.00 -10.15
N LYS A 447 17.14 -2.59 -11.35
CA LYS A 447 17.83 -2.18 -12.57
C LYS A 447 17.31 -0.83 -13.06
N ARG A 448 15.99 -0.67 -13.15
CA ARG A 448 15.35 0.54 -13.65
C ARG A 448 15.62 1.78 -12.80
N ILE A 449 15.64 1.64 -11.46
CA ILE A 449 15.95 2.78 -10.58
C ILE A 449 17.41 3.21 -10.72
N LEU A 450 18.33 2.27 -10.91
CA LEU A 450 19.73 2.60 -11.21
C LEU A 450 19.87 3.33 -12.54
N GLU A 451 19.26 2.83 -13.61
CA GLU A 451 19.29 3.46 -14.94
C GLU A 451 18.64 4.85 -14.94
N LEU A 452 17.54 5.02 -14.21
CA LEU A 452 16.91 6.31 -14.03
C LEU A 452 17.87 7.31 -13.41
N ILE A 453 18.52 6.93 -12.31
CA ILE A 453 19.41 7.81 -11.56
C ILE A 453 20.70 8.10 -12.34
N ASP A 454 21.22 7.15 -13.09
CA ASP A 454 22.38 7.35 -13.95
C ASP A 454 22.11 8.37 -15.09
N ASN A 455 20.87 8.59 -15.44
CA ASN A 455 20.45 9.50 -16.53
C ASN A 455 19.87 10.85 -16.05
N LEU A 456 19.87 11.10 -14.74
CA LEU A 456 19.47 12.38 -14.14
C LEU A 456 20.62 13.37 -14.10
#